data_a2336b6c2739ff74b1d56545eab0de48
#
_entry.id   a2336b6c2739ff74b1d56545eab0de48
#
_cell.length_a   1.000
_cell.length_b   1.000
_cell.length_c   1.000
_cell.angle_alpha   90.00
_cell.angle_beta   90.00
_cell.angle_gamma   90.00
#
_symmetry.space_group_name_H-M   'P 1'
#
loop_
_entity.id
_entity.type
_entity.pdbx_description
1 polymer ?
#
loop_
_entity_poly.entity_id
_entity_poly.type
_entity_poly.pdbx_seq_one_letter_code
_entity_poly.pdbx_strand_id
1 'polypeptide(L)'
;MKRAALAAIPLVAASAAAEPLRLRGDALATTASPAGLLVLNADGKLEERLSAEAVVWMAGSRTPGEDTTGDVLVIAVRGRSRDGKTNARLGRFVSTMGALRPVHVDGGSVRLRLPHRFDAEAVAGVPVVLGLGTGRAWDWVAGGRVSRRIGFGGSVGVAYAQRRDRGVRASEELGADVGAELNKRTDVGARAAYDLVGEGLAEIMVSASHRRGALRAEAYASQRSPSHLVPATSLFSVIGDVPAQRAGGVLTWRAAPRLDVIGDLAALRVDDDLGTDLTARGRLRLDDKGAGQITGELRRSGVDDHAWTGARLAVRVPVSRQITLSSEIELIVPDDDRRGAAWPWGLAAASWRCADWEAAIAVEASASPEYTRRLDGLFQLSRRWEGP
;
A
#
# COMPACT_ATOMS: atom_id res chain seq x y z
N MET A 1 16.07 21.96 -25.71
CA MET A 1 16.71 21.87 -24.39
C MET A 1 16.00 22.80 -23.41
N LYS A 2 14.98 22.31 -22.70
CA LYS A 2 14.32 23.08 -21.61
C LYS A 2 15.02 22.70 -20.32
N ARG A 3 15.73 23.63 -19.72
CA ARG A 3 16.39 23.48 -18.42
C ARG A 3 15.29 23.31 -17.37
N ALA A 4 15.20 22.14 -16.77
CA ALA A 4 14.45 21.95 -15.54
C ALA A 4 15.12 22.77 -14.45
N ALA A 5 14.51 23.88 -14.08
CA ALA A 5 14.91 24.65 -12.92
C ALA A 5 14.56 23.83 -11.66
N LEU A 6 15.56 23.28 -11.00
CA LEU A 6 15.43 22.84 -9.62
C LEU A 6 15.05 24.08 -8.80
N ALA A 7 13.77 24.22 -8.48
CA ALA A 7 13.31 25.19 -7.50
C ALA A 7 13.85 24.72 -6.14
N ALA A 8 14.92 25.34 -5.69
CA ALA A 8 15.42 25.23 -4.32
C ALA A 8 14.29 25.74 -3.41
N ILE A 9 13.63 24.82 -2.70
CA ILE A 9 12.67 25.16 -1.65
C ILE A 9 13.50 25.84 -0.55
N PRO A 10 13.27 27.14 -0.25
CA PRO A 10 13.96 27.76 0.88
C PRO A 10 13.45 27.08 2.15
N LEU A 11 14.27 26.27 2.78
CA LEU A 11 14.05 25.82 4.14
C LEU A 11 14.17 27.07 5.04
N VAL A 12 13.04 27.63 5.38
CA VAL A 12 12.97 28.66 6.43
C VAL A 12 13.40 27.99 7.73
N ALA A 13 14.55 28.40 8.24
CA ALA A 13 15.02 28.01 9.55
C ALA A 13 14.07 28.59 10.60
N ALA A 14 13.10 27.81 11.06
CA ALA A 14 12.23 28.16 12.18
C ALA A 14 12.93 27.79 13.49
N SER A 15 12.95 28.74 14.39
CA SER A 15 13.66 28.74 15.66
C SER A 15 13.19 27.70 16.68
N ALA A 16 14.12 27.09 17.33
CA ALA A 16 14.32 26.66 18.74
C ALA A 16 13.26 25.91 19.54
N ALA A 17 12.14 25.43 18.99
CA ALA A 17 11.19 24.55 19.70
C ALA A 17 10.51 23.50 18.81
N ALA A 18 10.97 23.33 17.57
CA ALA A 18 10.46 22.36 16.64
C ALA A 18 11.10 20.99 16.89
N GLU A 19 10.31 19.90 16.79
CA GLU A 19 10.91 18.58 16.66
C GLU A 19 11.83 18.57 15.44
N PRO A 20 12.98 17.85 15.51
CA PRO A 20 13.96 17.88 14.44
C PRO A 20 13.32 17.51 13.10
N LEU A 21 13.70 18.23 12.06
CA LEU A 21 13.35 17.88 10.68
C LEU A 21 13.99 16.54 10.36
N ARG A 22 13.17 15.57 9.96
CA ARG A 22 13.62 14.26 9.51
C ARG A 22 13.67 14.26 8.00
N LEU A 23 14.83 13.94 7.47
CA LEU A 23 15.04 13.74 6.03
C LEU A 23 15.47 12.29 5.80
N ARG A 24 14.95 11.68 4.77
CA ARG A 24 15.39 10.39 4.28
C ARG A 24 15.53 10.42 2.78
N GLY A 25 16.71 10.07 2.28
CA GLY A 25 16.96 9.85 0.88
C GLY A 25 17.19 8.37 0.61
N ASP A 26 16.48 7.81 -0.37
CA ASP A 26 16.61 6.44 -0.84
C ASP A 26 16.98 6.48 -2.32
N ALA A 27 18.14 5.90 -2.67
CA ALA A 27 18.57 5.70 -4.04
C ALA A 27 18.52 4.22 -4.37
N LEU A 28 17.86 3.87 -5.47
CA LEU A 28 17.77 2.50 -5.98
C LEU A 28 18.34 2.46 -7.39
N ALA A 29 19.01 1.36 -7.72
CA ALA A 29 19.47 1.07 -9.06
C ALA A 29 19.24 -0.40 -9.37
N THR A 30 18.90 -0.71 -10.62
CA THR A 30 18.70 -2.09 -11.12
C THR A 30 19.46 -2.30 -12.42
N THR A 31 19.84 -3.54 -12.69
CA THR A 31 20.47 -3.94 -13.94
C THR A 31 19.46 -4.44 -14.98
N ALA A 32 18.25 -4.81 -14.56
CA ALA A 32 17.19 -5.35 -15.41
C ALA A 32 16.73 -4.40 -16.53
N SER A 33 16.50 -3.18 -16.12
CA SER A 33 16.38 -2.01 -16.98
C SER A 33 17.31 -1.01 -16.34
N PRO A 34 18.44 -0.64 -16.96
CA PRO A 34 19.38 0.24 -16.29
C PRO A 34 18.71 1.57 -15.96
N ALA A 35 18.05 1.56 -14.85
CA ALA A 35 17.25 2.64 -14.30
C ALA A 35 17.69 2.93 -12.87
N GLY A 36 17.67 4.20 -12.52
CA GLY A 36 17.87 4.68 -11.16
C GLY A 36 16.61 5.37 -10.66
N LEU A 37 16.29 5.17 -9.40
CA LEU A 37 15.20 5.86 -8.70
C LEU A 37 15.76 6.53 -7.46
N LEU A 38 15.49 7.81 -7.30
CA LEU A 38 15.76 8.57 -6.09
C LEU A 38 14.43 8.97 -5.46
N VAL A 39 14.26 8.68 -4.17
CA VAL A 39 13.10 9.12 -3.39
C VAL A 39 13.61 9.93 -2.21
N LEU A 40 13.08 11.14 -2.04
CA LEU A 40 13.36 12.01 -0.91
C LEU A 40 12.08 12.16 -0.08
N ASN A 41 12.18 11.85 1.20
CA ASN A 41 11.13 12.04 2.18
C ASN A 41 11.58 13.09 3.19
N ALA A 42 10.71 14.02 3.51
CA ALA A 42 10.92 15.02 4.54
C ALA A 42 9.68 15.12 5.41
N ASP A 43 9.83 15.10 6.72
CA ASP A 43 8.77 15.38 7.67
C ASP A 43 9.32 16.12 8.89
N GLY A 44 8.49 16.99 9.48
CA GLY A 44 8.89 17.73 10.66
C GLY A 44 7.78 18.61 11.19
N LYS A 45 7.91 19.01 12.45
CA LYS A 45 7.07 20.05 13.06
C LYS A 45 7.67 21.41 12.75
N LEU A 46 6.89 22.29 12.16
CA LEU A 46 7.24 23.71 11.99
C LEU A 46 6.97 24.48 13.28
N GLU A 47 5.89 24.11 13.98
CA GLU A 47 5.47 24.65 15.29
C GLU A 47 4.72 23.57 16.06
N GLU A 48 4.37 23.83 17.31
CA GLU A 48 3.66 22.87 18.18
C GLU A 48 2.41 22.25 17.52
N ARG A 49 1.76 23.01 16.63
CA ARG A 49 0.50 22.61 15.98
C ARG A 49 0.57 22.57 14.47
N LEU A 50 1.73 22.84 13.92
CA LEU A 50 1.95 22.87 12.49
C LEU A 50 3.06 21.89 12.11
N SER A 51 2.78 20.99 11.21
CA SER A 51 3.76 20.07 10.63
C SER A 51 3.73 20.09 9.12
N ALA A 52 4.85 19.78 8.49
CA ALA A 52 4.95 19.64 7.05
C ALA A 52 5.51 18.26 6.68
N GLU A 53 5.13 17.80 5.51
CA GLU A 53 5.64 16.57 4.90
C GLU A 53 5.87 16.77 3.42
N ALA A 54 6.90 16.13 2.88
CA ALA A 54 7.16 16.10 1.45
C ALA A 54 7.70 14.74 1.03
N VAL A 55 7.27 14.23 -0.11
CA VAL A 55 7.80 13.05 -0.77
C VAL A 55 7.97 13.38 -2.24
N VAL A 56 9.20 13.30 -2.72
CA VAL A 56 9.57 13.59 -4.10
C VAL A 56 10.33 12.39 -4.65
N TRP A 57 10.09 12.05 -5.90
CA TRP A 57 10.83 11.01 -6.59
C TRP A 57 11.37 11.48 -7.93
N MET A 58 12.46 10.89 -8.34
CA MET A 58 13.07 11.06 -9.66
C MET A 58 13.51 9.68 -10.16
N ALA A 59 13.24 9.39 -11.42
CA ALA A 59 13.73 8.20 -12.09
C ALA A 59 14.46 8.57 -13.38
N GLY A 60 15.56 7.87 -13.66
CA GLY A 60 16.32 8.02 -14.87
C GLY A 60 16.59 6.66 -15.49
N SER A 61 16.51 6.55 -16.82
CA SER A 61 16.90 5.38 -17.59
C SER A 61 18.21 5.65 -18.34
N ARG A 62 19.01 4.60 -18.55
CA ARG A 62 20.17 4.64 -19.45
C ARG A 62 19.80 4.30 -20.89
N THR A 63 18.55 3.96 -21.14
CA THR A 63 18.08 3.70 -22.50
C THR A 63 18.13 5.01 -23.31
N PRO A 64 18.84 5.06 -24.45
CA PRO A 64 18.87 6.25 -25.29
C PRO A 64 17.47 6.67 -25.73
N GLY A 65 17.13 7.93 -25.50
CA GLY A 65 15.81 8.48 -25.82
C GLY A 65 14.78 8.47 -24.68
N GLU A 66 15.08 7.84 -23.56
CA GLU A 66 14.26 7.95 -22.35
C GLU A 66 14.76 9.10 -21.48
N ASP A 67 13.88 10.06 -21.24
CA ASP A 67 14.17 11.22 -20.40
C ASP A 67 14.08 10.89 -18.91
N THR A 68 14.86 11.62 -18.10
CA THR A 68 14.69 11.61 -16.65
C THR A 68 13.30 12.16 -16.32
N THR A 69 12.55 11.42 -15.54
CA THR A 69 11.22 11.79 -15.06
C THR A 69 11.21 11.92 -13.54
N GLY A 70 10.30 12.71 -13.02
CA GLY A 70 10.12 12.89 -11.59
C GLY A 70 8.84 13.62 -11.28
N ASP A 71 8.35 13.45 -10.08
CA ASP A 71 7.14 14.14 -9.60
C ASP A 71 7.17 14.28 -8.08
N VAL A 72 6.27 15.11 -7.57
CA VAL A 72 6.00 15.28 -6.16
C VAL A 72 4.82 14.37 -5.79
N LEU A 73 5.06 13.37 -4.96
CA LEU A 73 4.00 12.49 -4.47
C LEU A 73 3.20 13.16 -3.34
N VAL A 74 3.89 13.82 -2.44
CA VAL A 74 3.29 14.52 -1.31
C VAL A 74 4.05 15.83 -1.11
N ILE A 75 3.34 16.90 -0.88
CA ILE A 75 3.84 18.15 -0.31
C ILE A 75 2.66 18.82 0.41
N ALA A 76 2.63 18.71 1.71
CA ALA A 76 1.50 19.17 2.50
C ALA A 76 1.89 19.73 3.85
N VAL A 77 1.09 20.67 4.30
CA VAL A 77 1.14 21.22 5.65
C VAL A 77 -0.10 20.76 6.40
N ARG A 78 0.10 20.36 7.65
CA ARG A 78 -0.96 19.93 8.57
C ARG A 78 -1.02 20.90 9.74
N GLY A 79 -2.23 21.37 10.04
CA GLY A 79 -2.52 22.20 11.18
C GLY A 79 -3.49 21.49 12.15
N ARG A 80 -3.30 21.72 13.45
CA ARG A 80 -4.18 21.20 14.50
C ARG A 80 -4.65 22.34 15.43
N SER A 81 -5.95 22.39 15.73
CA SER A 81 -6.51 23.34 16.70
C SER A 81 -5.98 23.11 18.12
N ARG A 82 -6.07 24.14 18.96
CA ARG A 82 -5.63 24.07 20.38
C ARG A 82 -6.30 22.97 21.18
N ASP A 83 -7.58 22.76 20.96
CA ASP A 83 -8.37 21.72 21.63
C ASP A 83 -8.22 20.33 20.96
N GLY A 84 -7.44 20.23 19.89
CA GLY A 84 -7.19 19.00 19.15
C GLY A 84 -8.41 18.44 18.42
N LYS A 85 -9.51 19.20 18.33
CA LYS A 85 -10.73 18.73 17.68
C LYS A 85 -10.74 18.94 16.18
N THR A 86 -9.99 19.92 15.68
CA THR A 86 -9.86 20.20 14.26
C THR A 86 -8.47 19.85 13.77
N ASN A 87 -8.38 19.10 12.67
CA ASN A 87 -7.17 18.89 11.91
C ASN A 87 -7.44 19.32 10.46
N ALA A 88 -6.56 20.13 9.92
CA ALA A 88 -6.60 20.55 8.52
C ALA A 88 -5.31 20.13 7.83
N ARG A 89 -5.39 19.84 6.53
CA ARG A 89 -4.24 19.54 5.66
C ARG A 89 -4.40 20.29 4.36
N LEU A 90 -3.33 20.91 3.87
CA LEU A 90 -3.32 21.68 2.64
C LEU A 90 -2.09 21.32 1.83
N GLY A 91 -2.26 21.15 0.52
CA GLY A 91 -1.20 20.82 -0.44
C GLY A 91 -1.52 19.59 -1.25
N ARG A 92 -0.49 18.85 -1.69
CA ARG A 92 -0.61 17.59 -2.42
C ARG A 92 -0.55 16.42 -1.44
N PHE A 93 -1.58 15.59 -1.43
CA PHE A 93 -1.66 14.42 -0.53
C PHE A 93 -2.65 13.38 -1.02
N VAL A 94 -2.54 12.17 -0.46
CA VAL A 94 -3.56 11.12 -0.62
C VAL A 94 -4.56 11.24 0.52
N SER A 95 -5.84 11.31 0.18
CA SER A 95 -6.96 11.28 1.12
C SER A 95 -7.69 9.94 1.04
N THR A 96 -8.04 9.39 2.20
CA THR A 96 -8.84 8.16 2.34
C THR A 96 -10.06 8.46 3.18
N MET A 97 -11.25 8.18 2.69
CA MET A 97 -12.51 8.47 3.36
C MET A 97 -13.31 7.18 3.59
N GLY A 98 -13.05 6.49 4.71
CA GLY A 98 -13.75 5.25 5.05
C GLY A 98 -13.61 4.17 4.00
N ALA A 99 -14.72 3.71 3.44
CA ALA A 99 -14.78 2.67 2.41
C ALA A 99 -14.45 3.15 1.00
N LEU A 100 -14.38 4.47 0.76
CA LEU A 100 -14.13 5.02 -0.58
C LEU A 100 -12.68 4.82 -1.01
N ARG A 101 -12.47 4.84 -2.32
CA ARG A 101 -11.14 4.76 -2.92
C ARG A 101 -10.25 5.92 -2.46
N PRO A 102 -8.95 5.67 -2.23
CA PRO A 102 -7.99 6.75 -1.99
C PRO A 102 -7.95 7.72 -3.18
N VAL A 103 -7.91 9.01 -2.90
CA VAL A 103 -7.80 10.05 -3.92
C VAL A 103 -6.53 10.83 -3.70
N HIS A 104 -5.70 10.95 -4.74
CA HIS A 104 -4.54 11.84 -4.73
C HIS A 104 -4.97 13.23 -5.19
N VAL A 105 -4.73 14.26 -4.39
CA VAL A 105 -5.33 15.57 -4.58
C VAL A 105 -4.34 16.71 -4.30
N ASP A 106 -4.35 17.72 -5.14
CA ASP A 106 -3.83 19.06 -4.86
C ASP A 106 -4.97 19.90 -4.29
N GLY A 107 -5.02 20.06 -2.98
CA GLY A 107 -6.18 20.70 -2.34
C GLY A 107 -6.10 20.77 -0.83
N GLY A 108 -7.24 20.66 -0.20
CA GLY A 108 -7.36 20.71 1.25
C GLY A 108 -8.27 19.63 1.82
N SER A 109 -8.00 19.23 3.06
CA SER A 109 -8.92 18.44 3.85
C SER A 109 -9.06 19.00 5.25
N VAL A 110 -10.21 18.76 5.86
CA VAL A 110 -10.50 19.11 7.23
C VAL A 110 -11.19 17.95 7.91
N ARG A 111 -10.78 17.66 9.13
CA ARG A 111 -11.44 16.70 10.02
C ARG A 111 -11.82 17.37 11.31
N LEU A 112 -13.07 17.20 11.71
CA LEU A 112 -13.69 17.81 12.88
C LEU A 112 -14.17 16.71 13.83
N ARG A 113 -13.80 16.79 15.10
CA ARG A 113 -14.41 16.01 16.17
C ARG A 113 -15.59 16.79 16.73
N LEU A 114 -16.79 16.27 16.55
CA LEU A 114 -18.04 16.89 16.93
C LEU A 114 -18.55 16.32 18.28
N PRO A 115 -19.52 16.99 18.93
CA PRO A 115 -20.22 16.45 20.09
C PRO A 115 -20.84 15.08 19.81
N HIS A 116 -21.27 14.36 20.84
CA HIS A 116 -21.93 13.06 20.75
C HIS A 116 -21.12 11.97 20.02
N ARG A 117 -19.76 12.08 20.05
CA ARG A 117 -18.81 11.14 19.45
C ARG A 117 -18.87 11.06 17.92
N PHE A 118 -19.35 12.11 17.25
CA PHE A 118 -19.25 12.21 15.81
C PHE A 118 -17.89 12.73 15.38
N ASP A 119 -17.42 12.24 14.22
CA ASP A 119 -16.31 12.79 13.47
C ASP A 119 -16.83 13.13 12.07
N ALA A 120 -16.51 14.31 11.54
CA ALA A 120 -16.78 14.73 10.18
C ALA A 120 -15.47 15.01 9.47
N GLU A 121 -15.37 14.60 8.20
CA GLU A 121 -14.21 14.83 7.36
C GLU A 121 -14.68 15.33 6.00
N ALA A 122 -13.96 16.29 5.42
CA ALA A 122 -14.20 16.79 4.08
C ALA A 122 -12.87 16.95 3.35
N VAL A 123 -12.89 16.74 2.03
CA VAL A 123 -11.76 16.96 1.11
C VAL A 123 -12.25 17.63 -0.15
N ALA A 124 -11.45 18.54 -0.69
CA ALA A 124 -11.68 19.14 -2.00
C ALA A 124 -10.35 19.57 -2.63
N GLY A 125 -10.29 19.52 -3.97
CA GLY A 125 -9.11 19.96 -4.72
C GLY A 125 -9.12 19.44 -6.16
N VAL A 126 -7.95 19.49 -6.77
CA VAL A 126 -7.71 19.01 -8.13
C VAL A 126 -7.13 17.59 -8.05
N PRO A 127 -7.71 16.59 -8.73
CA PRO A 127 -7.18 15.22 -8.71
C PRO A 127 -5.81 15.17 -9.39
N VAL A 128 -4.86 14.49 -8.75
CA VAL A 128 -3.52 14.27 -9.29
C VAL A 128 -3.45 12.88 -9.91
N VAL A 129 -3.00 12.80 -11.16
CA VAL A 129 -2.69 11.53 -11.84
C VAL A 129 -1.22 11.58 -12.24
N LEU A 130 -0.43 10.75 -11.57
CA LEU A 130 1.01 10.67 -11.80
C LEU A 130 1.33 10.25 -13.23
N GLY A 131 2.32 10.90 -13.84
CA GLY A 131 2.80 10.55 -15.19
C GLY A 131 1.90 10.97 -16.35
N LEU A 132 0.72 11.56 -16.12
CA LEU A 132 -0.13 12.07 -17.16
C LEU A 132 0.01 13.59 -17.23
N GLY A 133 0.33 14.11 -18.43
CA GLY A 133 0.61 15.52 -18.68
C GLY A 133 -0.48 16.49 -18.20
N THR A 134 -0.07 17.71 -18.00
CA THR A 134 -0.73 18.81 -17.28
C THR A 134 -1.94 19.47 -17.98
N GLY A 135 -2.45 18.94 -19.06
CA GLY A 135 -3.48 19.59 -19.90
C GLY A 135 -4.92 19.32 -19.46
N ARG A 136 -5.28 19.45 -18.18
CA ARG A 136 -6.64 19.21 -17.70
C ARG A 136 -7.36 20.52 -17.42
N ALA A 137 -8.49 20.70 -18.06
CA ALA A 137 -9.36 21.85 -17.81
C ALA A 137 -10.43 21.50 -16.79
N TRP A 138 -10.51 22.25 -15.69
CA TRP A 138 -11.63 22.25 -14.72
C TRP A 138 -11.93 20.89 -14.02
N ASP A 139 -10.91 20.09 -13.83
CA ASP A 139 -11.02 18.85 -13.07
C ASP A 139 -11.05 19.16 -11.57
N TRP A 140 -11.94 18.50 -10.86
CA TRP A 140 -12.01 18.62 -9.42
C TRP A 140 -12.47 17.32 -8.76
N VAL A 141 -12.14 17.18 -7.52
CA VAL A 141 -12.67 16.13 -6.64
C VAL A 141 -13.14 16.80 -5.36
N ALA A 142 -14.29 16.39 -4.87
CA ALA A 142 -14.79 16.76 -3.55
C ALA A 142 -15.47 15.55 -2.90
N GLY A 143 -15.37 15.46 -1.59
CA GLY A 143 -16.00 14.40 -0.84
C GLY A 143 -16.02 14.67 0.66
N GLY A 144 -16.70 13.82 1.38
CA GLY A 144 -16.78 13.88 2.83
C GLY A 144 -17.18 12.56 3.44
N ARG A 145 -16.91 12.44 4.74
CA ARG A 145 -17.30 11.31 5.58
C ARG A 145 -17.84 11.81 6.90
N VAL A 146 -18.93 11.22 7.35
CA VAL A 146 -19.42 11.38 8.70
C VAL A 146 -19.39 10.02 9.37
N SER A 147 -18.83 9.97 10.57
CA SER A 147 -18.78 8.74 11.35
C SER A 147 -19.12 9.01 12.81
N ARG A 148 -19.61 7.98 13.49
CA ARG A 148 -19.91 8.01 14.91
C ARG A 148 -19.18 6.88 15.61
N ARG A 149 -18.49 7.21 16.68
CA ARG A 149 -17.94 6.19 17.58
C ARG A 149 -19.07 5.59 18.39
N ILE A 150 -19.18 4.26 18.33
CA ILE A 150 -20.15 3.47 19.09
C ILE A 150 -19.48 2.84 20.31
N GLY A 151 -20.25 2.27 21.22
CA GLY A 151 -19.71 1.45 22.31
C GLY A 151 -18.80 0.34 21.77
N PHE A 152 -18.09 -0.33 22.63
CA PHE A 152 -17.20 -1.45 22.24
C PHE A 152 -16.01 -1.05 21.34
N GLY A 153 -15.46 0.16 21.53
CA GLY A 153 -14.29 0.59 20.73
C GLY A 153 -14.53 0.75 19.23
N GLY A 154 -15.80 0.71 18.79
CA GLY A 154 -16.15 0.69 17.38
C GLY A 154 -16.52 2.04 16.79
N SER A 155 -16.73 2.04 15.46
CA SER A 155 -17.24 3.17 14.69
C SER A 155 -18.13 2.69 13.55
N VAL A 156 -19.09 3.54 13.16
CA VAL A 156 -19.87 3.41 11.94
C VAL A 156 -19.73 4.70 11.15
N GLY A 157 -19.58 4.61 9.84
CA GLY A 157 -19.39 5.78 8.99
C GLY A 157 -20.06 5.64 7.64
N VAL A 158 -20.41 6.78 7.05
CA VAL A 158 -20.84 6.91 5.66
C VAL A 158 -20.00 7.98 4.99
N ALA A 159 -19.69 7.78 3.73
CA ALA A 159 -18.85 8.66 2.95
C ALA A 159 -19.40 8.82 1.53
N TYR A 160 -19.16 9.99 0.95
CA TYR A 160 -19.49 10.30 -0.42
C TYR A 160 -18.33 11.04 -1.06
N ALA A 161 -18.04 10.74 -2.33
CA ALA A 161 -17.07 11.48 -3.12
C ALA A 161 -17.52 11.58 -4.57
N GLN A 162 -17.22 12.72 -5.20
CA GLN A 162 -17.43 12.96 -6.62
C GLN A 162 -16.14 13.50 -7.23
N ARG A 163 -15.80 13.01 -8.42
CA ARG A 163 -14.70 13.51 -9.25
C ARG A 163 -15.21 13.84 -10.63
N ARG A 164 -14.77 14.99 -11.16
CA ARG A 164 -14.96 15.37 -12.55
C ARG A 164 -13.63 15.37 -13.30
N ASP A 165 -13.68 14.99 -14.58
CA ASP A 165 -12.56 14.95 -15.49
C ASP A 165 -13.02 15.49 -16.85
N ARG A 166 -12.40 16.55 -17.35
CA ARG A 166 -12.79 17.24 -18.60
C ARG A 166 -14.27 17.63 -18.66
N GLY A 167 -14.81 18.06 -17.53
CA GLY A 167 -16.22 18.43 -17.40
C GLY A 167 -17.19 17.26 -17.27
N VAL A 168 -16.73 16.01 -17.44
CA VAL A 168 -17.55 14.80 -17.31
C VAL A 168 -17.44 14.25 -15.88
N ARG A 169 -18.49 13.62 -15.39
CA ARG A 169 -18.49 12.90 -14.12
C ARG A 169 -17.66 11.61 -14.28
N ALA A 170 -16.42 11.64 -13.78
CA ALA A 170 -15.48 10.54 -13.92
C ALA A 170 -15.68 9.45 -12.86
N SER A 171 -16.07 9.82 -11.65
CA SER A 171 -16.50 8.89 -10.60
C SER A 171 -17.43 9.58 -9.62
N GLU A 172 -18.35 8.84 -9.07
CA GLU A 172 -19.22 9.27 -7.97
C GLU A 172 -19.49 8.05 -7.11
N GLU A 173 -19.13 8.11 -5.83
CA GLU A 173 -19.10 6.95 -4.96
C GLU A 173 -19.83 7.24 -3.64
N LEU A 174 -20.57 6.26 -3.19
CA LEU A 174 -21.14 6.19 -1.86
C LEU A 174 -20.51 5.03 -1.09
N GLY A 175 -20.00 5.30 0.11
CA GLY A 175 -19.37 4.29 0.95
C GLY A 175 -19.99 4.19 2.33
N ALA A 176 -19.94 3.00 2.91
CA ALA A 176 -20.29 2.76 4.30
C ALA A 176 -19.26 1.84 4.94
N ASP A 177 -18.95 2.09 6.20
CA ASP A 177 -18.02 1.28 6.96
C ASP A 177 -18.46 1.12 8.42
N VAL A 178 -18.15 -0.03 8.98
CA VAL A 178 -18.35 -0.33 10.40
C VAL A 178 -17.17 -1.15 10.91
N GLY A 179 -16.73 -0.85 12.12
CA GLY A 179 -15.74 -1.64 12.85
C GLY A 179 -16.08 -1.63 14.34
N ALA A 180 -15.91 -2.75 15.02
CA ALA A 180 -16.16 -2.83 16.46
C ALA A 180 -15.29 -3.91 17.12
N GLU A 181 -14.75 -3.58 18.30
CA GLU A 181 -14.20 -4.54 19.23
C GLU A 181 -15.34 -5.06 20.12
N LEU A 182 -15.94 -6.22 19.77
CA LEU A 182 -17.04 -6.79 20.54
C LEU A 182 -16.59 -7.15 21.96
N ASN A 183 -15.33 -7.50 22.10
CA ASN A 183 -14.64 -7.70 23.37
C ASN A 183 -13.12 -7.65 23.12
N LYS A 184 -12.29 -7.76 24.20
CA LYS A 184 -10.80 -7.76 24.09
C LYS A 184 -10.19 -8.84 23.18
N ARG A 185 -10.99 -9.74 22.66
CA ARG A 185 -10.55 -10.91 21.87
C ARG A 185 -11.21 -10.98 20.50
N THR A 186 -12.27 -10.21 20.25
CA THR A 186 -13.08 -10.34 19.05
C THR A 186 -13.28 -8.99 18.40
N ASP A 187 -12.83 -8.87 17.19
CA ASP A 187 -12.98 -7.69 16.33
C ASP A 187 -13.85 -8.08 15.13
N VAL A 188 -14.70 -7.17 14.70
CA VAL A 188 -15.50 -7.30 13.47
C VAL A 188 -15.38 -6.03 12.65
N GLY A 189 -15.42 -6.17 11.33
CA GLY A 189 -15.40 -5.04 10.41
C GLY A 189 -16.14 -5.35 9.12
N ALA A 190 -16.76 -4.32 8.57
CA ALA A 190 -17.33 -4.38 7.23
C ALA A 190 -17.17 -3.04 6.54
N ARG A 191 -17.04 -3.06 5.22
CA ARG A 191 -17.08 -1.87 4.38
C ARG A 191 -17.70 -2.19 3.03
N ALA A 192 -18.37 -1.21 2.45
CA ALA A 192 -18.91 -1.30 1.11
C ALA A 192 -18.76 0.03 0.40
N ALA A 193 -18.47 -0.01 -0.90
CA ALA A 193 -18.44 1.15 -1.79
C ALA A 193 -19.29 0.85 -3.03
N TYR A 194 -20.14 1.79 -3.40
CA TYR A 194 -21.03 1.73 -4.55
C TYR A 194 -20.67 2.83 -5.54
N ASP A 195 -20.49 2.48 -6.80
CA ASP A 195 -20.25 3.42 -7.90
C ASP A 195 -21.60 3.89 -8.45
N LEU A 196 -21.88 5.19 -8.29
CA LEU A 196 -23.12 5.82 -8.75
C LEU A 196 -23.09 6.17 -10.23
N VAL A 197 -21.92 6.19 -10.87
CA VAL A 197 -21.79 6.44 -12.31
C VAL A 197 -22.00 5.17 -13.11
N GLY A 198 -21.33 4.09 -12.70
CA GLY A 198 -21.46 2.77 -13.32
C GLY A 198 -22.62 1.94 -12.76
N GLU A 199 -23.37 2.46 -11.78
CA GLU A 199 -24.53 1.85 -11.16
C GLU A 199 -24.25 0.43 -10.62
N GLY A 200 -23.12 0.26 -9.89
CA GLY A 200 -22.71 -1.05 -9.41
C GLY A 200 -21.93 -1.03 -8.10
N LEU A 201 -21.85 -2.21 -7.49
CA LEU A 201 -21.04 -2.42 -6.28
C LEU A 201 -19.57 -2.48 -6.66
N ALA A 202 -18.79 -1.47 -6.24
CA ALA A 202 -17.35 -1.42 -6.49
C ALA A 202 -16.57 -2.38 -5.57
N GLU A 203 -16.89 -2.38 -4.29
CA GLU A 203 -16.27 -3.29 -3.31
C GLU A 203 -17.22 -3.53 -2.13
N ILE A 204 -17.24 -4.75 -1.63
CA ILE A 204 -17.73 -5.08 -0.30
C ILE A 204 -16.72 -6.00 0.39
N MET A 205 -16.45 -5.77 1.66
CA MET A 205 -15.60 -6.61 2.49
C MET A 205 -16.19 -6.72 3.88
N VAL A 206 -16.22 -7.94 4.41
CA VAL A 206 -16.54 -8.22 5.80
C VAL A 206 -15.46 -9.08 6.41
N SER A 207 -15.16 -8.87 7.69
CA SER A 207 -14.20 -9.69 8.42
C SER A 207 -14.56 -9.79 9.90
N ALA A 208 -14.18 -10.90 10.50
CA ALA A 208 -14.26 -11.10 11.94
C ALA A 208 -13.00 -11.81 12.41
N SER A 209 -12.40 -11.37 13.50
CA SER A 209 -11.28 -12.03 14.11
C SER A 209 -11.53 -12.39 15.57
N HIS A 210 -11.02 -13.52 16.00
CA HIS A 210 -11.10 -13.97 17.39
C HIS A 210 -9.74 -14.50 17.85
N ARG A 211 -9.30 -14.07 19.06
CA ARG A 211 -8.06 -14.51 19.67
C ARG A 211 -8.32 -15.27 20.96
N ARG A 212 -7.76 -16.48 21.06
CA ARG A 212 -7.81 -17.31 22.26
C ARG A 212 -6.46 -17.94 22.57
N GLY A 213 -5.79 -17.41 23.58
CA GLY A 213 -4.44 -17.87 23.94
C GLY A 213 -3.44 -17.71 22.78
N ALA A 214 -2.86 -18.81 22.35
CA ALA A 214 -1.89 -18.87 21.26
C ALA A 214 -2.54 -18.89 19.86
N LEU A 215 -3.85 -18.97 19.77
CA LEU A 215 -4.60 -19.04 18.51
C LEU A 215 -5.27 -17.71 18.18
N ARG A 216 -5.21 -17.32 16.90
CA ARG A 216 -6.05 -16.29 16.29
C ARG A 216 -6.70 -16.86 15.05
N ALA A 217 -8.02 -16.83 15.01
CA ALA A 217 -8.81 -17.18 13.84
C ALA A 217 -9.42 -15.91 13.24
N GLU A 218 -9.44 -15.83 11.93
CA GLU A 218 -10.05 -14.75 11.18
C GLU A 218 -10.89 -15.36 10.07
N ALA A 219 -12.13 -14.88 9.89
CA ALA A 219 -12.98 -15.19 8.75
C ALA A 219 -13.22 -13.91 7.95
N TYR A 220 -13.24 -14.02 6.63
CA TYR A 220 -13.46 -12.88 5.75
C TYR A 220 -14.24 -13.28 4.51
N ALA A 221 -14.95 -12.29 3.96
CA ALA A 221 -15.52 -12.38 2.63
C ALA A 221 -15.38 -11.01 1.94
N SER A 222 -15.11 -11.03 0.64
CA SER A 222 -14.99 -9.82 -0.17
C SER A 222 -15.49 -10.06 -1.58
N GLN A 223 -16.03 -9.01 -2.18
CA GLN A 223 -16.32 -8.93 -3.60
C GLN A 223 -15.76 -7.63 -4.13
N ARG A 224 -15.15 -7.66 -5.31
CA ARG A 224 -14.61 -6.50 -6.02
C ARG A 224 -15.01 -6.58 -7.48
N SER A 225 -15.41 -5.44 -8.01
CA SER A 225 -15.74 -5.25 -9.42
C SER A 225 -14.72 -4.28 -10.04
N PRO A 226 -13.72 -4.77 -10.78
CA PRO A 226 -12.61 -3.94 -11.28
C PRO A 226 -13.07 -2.76 -12.15
N SER A 227 -14.12 -2.91 -12.96
CA SER A 227 -14.66 -1.83 -13.79
C SER A 227 -15.19 -0.66 -12.96
N HIS A 228 -15.77 -0.93 -11.80
CA HIS A 228 -16.26 0.07 -10.87
C HIS A 228 -15.16 0.65 -9.95
N LEU A 229 -13.95 0.08 -9.99
CA LEU A 229 -12.78 0.59 -9.26
C LEU A 229 -11.93 1.56 -10.07
N VAL A 230 -12.19 1.72 -11.36
CA VAL A 230 -11.51 2.70 -12.21
C VAL A 230 -12.45 3.85 -12.57
N PRO A 231 -11.94 5.07 -12.85
CA PRO A 231 -12.78 6.15 -13.33
C PRO A 231 -13.52 5.77 -14.61
N ALA A 232 -14.78 6.17 -14.76
CA ALA A 232 -15.57 5.91 -15.97
C ALA A 232 -14.95 6.47 -17.27
N THR A 233 -14.02 7.42 -17.14
CA THR A 233 -13.21 7.97 -18.24
C THR A 233 -11.98 7.12 -18.57
N SER A 234 -11.72 6.05 -17.82
CA SER A 234 -10.62 5.13 -18.09
C SER A 234 -10.99 4.16 -19.23
N LEU A 235 -10.02 3.88 -20.11
CA LEU A 235 -10.20 2.85 -21.13
C LEU A 235 -10.49 1.47 -20.52
N PHE A 236 -9.96 1.21 -19.33
CA PHE A 236 -10.19 -0.07 -18.64
C PHE A 236 -11.62 -0.24 -18.12
N SER A 237 -12.41 0.82 -17.96
CA SER A 237 -13.81 0.72 -17.55
C SER A 237 -14.71 0.10 -18.63
N VAL A 238 -14.27 0.09 -19.89
CA VAL A 238 -15.05 -0.45 -21.04
C VAL A 238 -14.65 -1.87 -21.42
N ILE A 239 -13.61 -2.45 -20.83
CA ILE A 239 -13.14 -3.81 -21.15
C ILE A 239 -14.10 -4.88 -20.59
N GLY A 240 -15.00 -4.51 -19.73
CA GLY A 240 -15.95 -5.38 -19.05
C GLY A 240 -15.65 -5.51 -17.57
N ASP A 241 -16.65 -5.90 -16.83
CA ASP A 241 -16.53 -6.18 -15.41
C ASP A 241 -16.34 -7.68 -15.19
N VAL A 242 -15.28 -8.04 -14.48
CA VAL A 242 -15.02 -9.41 -14.06
C VAL A 242 -15.00 -9.41 -12.53
N PRO A 243 -16.20 -9.52 -11.90
CA PRO A 243 -16.29 -9.47 -10.45
C PRO A 243 -15.55 -10.65 -9.83
N ALA A 244 -14.67 -10.34 -8.87
CA ALA A 244 -13.96 -11.33 -8.09
C ALA A 244 -14.54 -11.42 -6.68
N GLN A 245 -14.95 -12.60 -6.28
CA GLN A 245 -15.41 -12.91 -4.93
C GLN A 245 -14.41 -13.81 -4.24
N ARG A 246 -14.18 -13.56 -2.96
CA ARG A 246 -13.31 -14.37 -2.12
C ARG A 246 -13.93 -14.52 -0.74
N ALA A 247 -14.03 -15.75 -0.25
CA ALA A 247 -14.49 -16.03 1.10
C ALA A 247 -13.58 -17.08 1.75
N GLY A 248 -13.10 -16.81 2.95
CA GLY A 248 -12.11 -17.69 3.56
C GLY A 248 -11.85 -17.42 5.02
N GLY A 249 -10.79 -18.05 5.51
CA GLY A 249 -10.34 -17.88 6.88
C GLY A 249 -8.84 -18.09 7.05
N VAL A 250 -8.30 -17.34 8.00
CA VAL A 250 -6.91 -17.41 8.40
C VAL A 250 -6.82 -17.94 9.83
N LEU A 251 -6.01 -18.97 10.04
CA LEU A 251 -5.66 -19.46 11.36
C LEU A 251 -4.19 -19.17 11.64
N THR A 252 -3.90 -18.40 12.67
CA THR A 252 -2.55 -18.17 13.16
C THR A 252 -2.38 -18.87 14.51
N TRP A 253 -1.42 -19.77 14.60
CA TRP A 253 -1.11 -20.51 15.80
C TRP A 253 0.35 -20.30 16.19
N ARG A 254 0.56 -19.81 17.42
CA ARG A 254 1.90 -19.79 18.03
C ARG A 254 2.17 -21.16 18.62
N ALA A 255 2.71 -22.08 17.80
CA ALA A 255 2.96 -23.48 18.18
C ALA A 255 4.06 -23.61 19.26
N ALA A 256 5.04 -22.68 19.25
CA ALA A 256 6.09 -22.56 20.25
C ALA A 256 6.49 -21.09 20.44
N PRO A 257 7.28 -20.72 21.47
CA PRO A 257 7.71 -19.33 21.67
C PRO A 257 8.36 -18.67 20.45
N ARG A 258 8.99 -19.47 19.59
CA ARG A 258 9.68 -19.00 18.37
C ARG A 258 9.05 -19.49 17.07
N LEU A 259 7.99 -20.30 17.11
CA LEU A 259 7.37 -20.89 15.93
C LEU A 259 5.92 -20.43 15.79
N ASP A 260 5.65 -19.69 14.73
CA ASP A 260 4.28 -19.35 14.30
C ASP A 260 3.92 -20.21 13.08
N VAL A 261 2.72 -20.79 13.07
CA VAL A 261 2.12 -21.49 11.93
C VAL A 261 0.89 -20.74 11.49
N ILE A 262 0.77 -20.49 10.20
CA ILE A 262 -0.33 -19.74 9.60
C ILE A 262 -0.91 -20.58 8.48
N GLY A 263 -2.23 -20.78 8.50
CA GLY A 263 -2.99 -21.35 7.41
C GLY A 263 -4.02 -20.35 6.90
N ASP A 264 -4.14 -20.17 5.61
CA ASP A 264 -5.18 -19.40 4.93
C ASP A 264 -5.85 -20.32 3.91
N LEU A 265 -7.16 -20.41 3.95
CA LEU A 265 -7.97 -21.14 2.98
C LEU A 265 -9.13 -20.27 2.55
N ALA A 266 -9.28 -20.07 1.24
CA ALA A 266 -10.37 -19.33 0.66
C ALA A 266 -10.93 -20.02 -0.58
N ALA A 267 -12.24 -19.89 -0.77
CA ALA A 267 -12.91 -20.09 -2.05
C ALA A 267 -12.80 -18.78 -2.86
N LEU A 268 -12.55 -18.93 -4.14
CA LEU A 268 -12.52 -17.87 -5.13
C LEU A 268 -13.64 -18.08 -6.13
N ARG A 269 -14.25 -16.98 -6.58
CA ARG A 269 -15.07 -16.96 -7.77
C ARG A 269 -14.65 -15.76 -8.61
N VAL A 270 -14.28 -16.01 -9.85
CA VAL A 270 -13.93 -15.00 -10.84
C VAL A 270 -14.83 -15.22 -12.03
N ASP A 271 -15.76 -14.28 -12.24
CA ASP A 271 -16.87 -14.46 -13.16
C ASP A 271 -17.72 -15.70 -12.77
N ASP A 272 -17.81 -16.70 -13.64
CA ASP A 272 -18.51 -17.96 -13.37
C ASP A 272 -17.59 -19.09 -12.89
N ASP A 273 -16.28 -18.88 -12.92
CA ASP A 273 -15.29 -19.89 -12.57
C ASP A 273 -15.03 -19.93 -11.07
N LEU A 274 -15.01 -21.15 -10.53
CA LEU A 274 -14.73 -21.41 -9.10
C LEU A 274 -13.29 -21.87 -8.93
N GLY A 275 -12.68 -21.40 -7.86
CA GLY A 275 -11.32 -21.75 -7.53
C GLY A 275 -11.05 -21.74 -6.03
N THR A 276 -9.80 -21.97 -5.69
CA THR A 276 -9.34 -21.99 -4.29
C THR A 276 -8.01 -21.30 -4.13
N ASP A 277 -7.85 -20.62 -2.99
CA ASP A 277 -6.57 -20.17 -2.46
C ASP A 277 -6.25 -20.94 -1.19
N LEU A 278 -5.07 -21.56 -1.15
CA LEU A 278 -4.54 -22.20 0.04
C LEU A 278 -3.12 -21.68 0.29
N THR A 279 -2.85 -21.22 1.51
CA THR A 279 -1.51 -20.90 1.97
C THR A 279 -1.24 -21.58 3.30
N ALA A 280 -0.14 -22.32 3.39
CA ALA A 280 0.39 -22.84 4.64
C ALA A 280 1.79 -22.26 4.87
N ARG A 281 2.00 -21.55 5.97
CA ARG A 281 3.24 -20.85 6.28
C ARG A 281 3.74 -21.20 7.67
N GLY A 282 5.01 -21.58 7.79
CA GLY A 282 5.73 -21.70 9.05
C GLY A 282 6.78 -20.60 9.17
N ARG A 283 6.85 -19.92 10.31
CA ARG A 283 7.84 -18.90 10.61
C ARG A 283 8.57 -19.23 11.90
N LEU A 284 9.85 -19.56 11.80
CA LEU A 284 10.74 -19.84 12.92
C LEU A 284 11.64 -18.60 13.18
N ARG A 285 11.56 -18.05 14.39
CA ARG A 285 12.48 -17.03 14.86
C ARG A 285 13.76 -17.68 15.38
N LEU A 286 14.92 -17.27 14.89
CA LEU A 286 16.22 -17.81 15.27
C LEU A 286 16.72 -17.21 16.59
N ASP A 287 16.21 -16.02 16.94
CA ASP A 287 16.54 -15.29 18.16
C ASP A 287 15.28 -14.72 18.83
N ASP A 288 15.41 -14.31 20.10
CA ASP A 288 14.28 -13.78 20.88
C ASP A 288 13.77 -12.43 20.40
N LYS A 289 14.61 -11.65 19.69
CA LYS A 289 14.26 -10.36 19.10
C LYS A 289 13.61 -10.49 17.73
N GLY A 290 13.64 -11.69 17.14
CA GLY A 290 13.11 -11.97 15.81
C GLY A 290 13.90 -11.30 14.67
N ALA A 291 15.15 -10.90 14.92
CA ALA A 291 16.03 -10.34 13.92
C ALA A 291 16.43 -11.39 12.87
N GLY A 292 16.68 -12.62 13.31
CA GLY A 292 16.88 -13.79 12.47
C GLY A 292 15.59 -14.61 12.34
N GLN A 293 15.26 -15.04 11.12
CA GLN A 293 14.07 -15.85 10.86
C GLN A 293 14.22 -16.75 9.64
N ILE A 294 13.50 -17.86 9.68
CA ILE A 294 13.27 -18.76 8.54
C ILE A 294 11.77 -18.82 8.33
N THR A 295 11.34 -18.66 7.09
CA THR A 295 9.92 -18.76 6.70
C THR A 295 9.80 -19.73 5.55
N GLY A 296 9.04 -20.82 5.76
CA GLY A 296 8.62 -21.74 4.71
C GLY A 296 7.16 -21.52 4.38
N GLU A 297 6.81 -21.58 3.10
CA GLU A 297 5.45 -21.35 2.61
C GLU A 297 5.13 -22.32 1.48
N LEU A 298 3.94 -22.91 1.52
CA LEU A 298 3.31 -23.63 0.42
C LEU A 298 2.05 -22.90 0.05
N ARG A 299 1.85 -22.72 -1.25
CA ARG A 299 0.70 -22.00 -1.82
C ARG A 299 0.08 -22.82 -2.94
N ARG A 300 -1.23 -22.80 -3.01
CA ARG A 300 -1.97 -23.21 -4.18
C ARG A 300 -3.04 -22.15 -4.44
N SER A 301 -3.12 -21.66 -5.65
CA SER A 301 -4.09 -20.65 -6.02
C SER A 301 -4.49 -20.84 -7.46
N GLY A 302 -5.71 -20.51 -7.76
CA GLY A 302 -6.21 -20.40 -9.12
C GLY A 302 -7.63 -20.87 -9.28
N VAL A 303 -8.11 -20.60 -10.47
CA VAL A 303 -9.44 -20.91 -10.97
C VAL A 303 -9.24 -21.75 -12.22
N ASP A 304 -9.85 -22.93 -12.25
CA ASP A 304 -9.78 -23.89 -13.37
C ASP A 304 -8.35 -24.09 -13.95
N ASP A 305 -8.18 -23.97 -15.25
CA ASP A 305 -6.91 -24.16 -15.96
C ASP A 305 -5.80 -23.11 -15.63
N HIS A 306 -6.12 -22.13 -14.80
CA HIS A 306 -5.17 -21.08 -14.39
C HIS A 306 -4.63 -21.29 -12.97
N ALA A 307 -4.77 -22.50 -12.44
CA ALA A 307 -4.27 -22.84 -11.13
C ALA A 307 -2.76 -23.12 -11.14
N TRP A 308 -2.13 -22.89 -9.99
CA TRP A 308 -0.71 -23.15 -9.79
C TRP A 308 -0.43 -23.55 -8.33
N THR A 309 0.65 -24.27 -8.15
CA THR A 309 1.20 -24.61 -6.83
C THR A 309 2.58 -23.99 -6.68
N GLY A 310 2.87 -23.41 -5.54
CA GLY A 310 4.16 -22.78 -5.25
C GLY A 310 4.72 -23.18 -3.90
N ALA A 311 6.03 -23.25 -3.83
CA ALA A 311 6.78 -23.42 -2.59
C ALA A 311 7.80 -22.28 -2.47
N ARG A 312 7.91 -21.68 -1.28
CA ARG A 312 8.82 -20.58 -1.00
C ARG A 312 9.56 -20.82 0.31
N LEU A 313 10.85 -20.54 0.31
CA LEU A 313 11.68 -20.53 1.50
C LEU A 313 12.43 -19.20 1.58
N ALA A 314 12.25 -18.49 2.68
CA ALA A 314 12.97 -17.25 2.94
C ALA A 314 13.77 -17.37 4.25
N VAL A 315 15.01 -16.92 4.21
CA VAL A 315 15.93 -16.92 5.34
C VAL A 315 16.50 -15.52 5.54
N ARG A 316 16.51 -15.05 6.76
CA ARG A 316 17.12 -13.79 7.16
C ARG A 316 17.97 -14.04 8.41
N VAL A 317 19.26 -13.65 8.34
CA VAL A 317 20.22 -13.85 9.42
C VAL A 317 21.02 -12.59 9.66
N PRO A 318 20.93 -11.97 10.84
CA PRO A 318 21.86 -10.92 11.24
C PRO A 318 23.21 -11.58 11.60
N VAL A 319 24.22 -11.38 10.74
CA VAL A 319 25.57 -11.91 10.98
C VAL A 319 26.39 -10.98 11.90
N SER A 320 25.97 -9.73 12.01
CA SER A 320 26.49 -8.77 12.99
C SER A 320 25.42 -7.73 13.36
N ARG A 321 25.76 -6.79 14.24
CA ARG A 321 24.85 -5.66 14.56
C ARG A 321 24.58 -4.76 13.35
N GLN A 322 25.44 -4.78 12.37
CA GLN A 322 25.39 -3.91 11.19
C GLN A 322 25.00 -4.67 9.92
N ILE A 323 25.29 -5.97 9.82
CA ILE A 323 25.14 -6.74 8.59
C ILE A 323 24.04 -7.79 8.77
N THR A 324 23.09 -7.79 7.83
CA THR A 324 22.06 -8.82 7.70
C THR A 324 22.16 -9.44 6.32
N LEU A 325 22.17 -10.77 6.28
CA LEU A 325 22.04 -11.54 5.05
C LEU A 325 20.59 -12.02 4.92
N SER A 326 20.07 -12.02 3.70
CA SER A 326 18.77 -12.61 3.38
C SER A 326 18.86 -13.37 2.07
N SER A 327 18.11 -14.47 2.00
CA SER A 327 17.97 -15.28 0.80
C SER A 327 16.54 -15.76 0.71
N GLU A 328 16.06 -15.87 -0.50
CA GLU A 328 14.72 -16.34 -0.79
C GLU A 328 14.76 -17.18 -2.06
N ILE A 329 14.08 -18.31 -2.05
CA ILE A 329 13.86 -19.16 -3.22
C ILE A 329 12.38 -19.46 -3.34
N GLU A 330 11.87 -19.45 -4.54
CA GLU A 330 10.49 -19.79 -4.87
C GLU A 330 10.45 -20.69 -6.11
N LEU A 331 9.55 -21.64 -6.08
CA LEU A 331 9.25 -22.50 -7.20
C LEU A 331 7.74 -22.45 -7.44
N ILE A 332 7.32 -22.07 -8.64
CA ILE A 332 5.93 -22.10 -9.06
C ILE A 332 5.78 -23.16 -10.13
N VAL A 333 4.77 -24.01 -9.98
CA VAL A 333 4.39 -25.05 -10.95
C VAL A 333 2.96 -24.75 -11.37
N PRO A 334 2.73 -24.23 -12.58
CA PRO A 334 1.39 -24.09 -13.13
C PRO A 334 0.78 -25.45 -13.47
N ASP A 335 -0.55 -25.55 -13.37
CA ASP A 335 -1.26 -26.78 -13.72
C ASP A 335 -1.47 -26.92 -15.23
N ASP A 336 -1.28 -25.84 -16.00
CA ASP A 336 -1.43 -25.84 -17.46
C ASP A 336 -0.15 -26.35 -18.14
N ASP A 337 -0.21 -27.53 -18.73
CA ASP A 337 0.89 -28.18 -19.46
C ASP A 337 1.41 -27.34 -20.65
N ARG A 338 0.58 -26.44 -21.22
CA ARG A 338 0.96 -25.56 -22.33
C ARG A 338 1.96 -24.48 -21.95
N ARG A 339 2.08 -24.17 -20.67
CA ARG A 339 3.03 -23.17 -20.15
C ARG A 339 4.37 -23.75 -19.72
N GLY A 340 4.54 -25.08 -19.84
CA GLY A 340 5.82 -25.74 -19.62
C GLY A 340 6.23 -25.78 -18.15
N ALA A 341 7.50 -26.10 -17.94
CA ALA A 341 8.15 -26.41 -16.69
C ALA A 341 7.92 -25.39 -15.56
N ALA A 342 8.25 -25.81 -14.37
CA ALA A 342 8.29 -25.00 -13.16
C ALA A 342 9.08 -23.70 -13.36
N TRP A 343 8.61 -22.63 -12.70
CA TRP A 343 9.22 -21.29 -12.74
C TRP A 343 10.02 -21.05 -11.45
N PRO A 344 11.31 -21.31 -11.47
CA PRO A 344 12.18 -21.03 -10.35
C PRO A 344 12.48 -19.53 -10.28
N TRP A 345 12.49 -19.02 -9.06
CA TRP A 345 12.95 -17.69 -8.72
C TRP A 345 13.82 -17.76 -7.46
N GLY A 346 14.83 -16.92 -7.40
CA GLY A 346 15.69 -16.82 -6.23
C GLY A 346 16.29 -15.44 -6.07
N LEU A 347 16.50 -15.05 -4.83
CA LEU A 347 17.12 -13.79 -4.45
C LEU A 347 18.13 -14.04 -3.33
N ALA A 348 19.31 -13.43 -3.43
CA ALA A 348 20.27 -13.33 -2.35
C ALA A 348 20.61 -11.86 -2.12
N ALA A 349 20.60 -11.41 -0.87
CA ALA A 349 20.85 -10.03 -0.53
C ALA A 349 21.68 -9.90 0.74
N ALA A 350 22.49 -8.82 0.78
CA ALA A 350 23.19 -8.36 1.96
C ALA A 350 22.81 -6.90 2.24
N SER A 351 22.50 -6.59 3.48
CA SER A 351 22.27 -5.22 3.92
C SER A 351 23.26 -4.84 5.02
N TRP A 352 23.72 -3.61 4.97
CA TRP A 352 24.60 -3.01 5.95
C TRP A 352 23.96 -1.74 6.49
N ARG A 353 24.00 -1.57 7.82
CA ARG A 353 23.50 -0.37 8.51
C ARG A 353 24.55 0.16 9.47
N CYS A 354 24.87 1.45 9.33
CA CYS A 354 25.81 2.13 10.23
C CYS A 354 25.34 3.57 10.46
N ALA A 355 25.07 3.91 11.71
CA ALA A 355 24.51 5.20 12.09
C ALA A 355 23.29 5.55 11.20
N ASP A 356 23.39 6.59 10.41
CA ASP A 356 22.30 7.10 9.57
C ASP A 356 22.27 6.49 8.17
N TRP A 357 23.22 5.63 7.85
CA TRP A 357 23.35 5.00 6.54
C TRP A 357 22.83 3.56 6.54
N GLU A 358 22.16 3.21 5.47
CA GLU A 358 21.78 1.83 5.15
C GLU A 358 22.08 1.56 3.67
N ALA A 359 22.83 0.50 3.40
CA ALA A 359 23.12 0.05 2.06
C ALA A 359 22.66 -1.40 1.90
N ALA A 360 22.11 -1.75 0.75
CA ALA A 360 21.77 -3.12 0.42
C ALA A 360 22.16 -3.43 -1.02
N ILE A 361 22.57 -4.66 -1.24
CA ILE A 361 22.82 -5.25 -2.55
C ILE A 361 22.06 -6.55 -2.63
N ALA A 362 21.42 -6.81 -3.77
CA ALA A 362 20.76 -8.08 -4.02
C ALA A 362 21.04 -8.55 -5.45
N VAL A 363 21.03 -9.85 -5.61
CA VAL A 363 21.05 -10.53 -6.91
C VAL A 363 19.80 -11.39 -6.99
N GLU A 364 19.09 -11.25 -8.08
CA GLU A 364 17.87 -11.97 -8.40
C GLU A 364 18.10 -12.83 -9.64
N ALA A 365 17.65 -14.07 -9.58
CA ALA A 365 17.67 -14.99 -10.73
C ALA A 365 16.29 -15.60 -10.92
N SER A 366 15.80 -15.64 -12.15
CA SER A 366 14.50 -16.21 -12.49
C SER A 366 14.49 -16.88 -13.85
N ALA A 367 13.53 -17.79 -14.04
CA ALA A 367 13.19 -18.35 -15.33
C ALA A 367 11.67 -18.42 -15.47
N SER A 368 11.15 -18.20 -16.68
CA SER A 368 9.72 -18.25 -17.01
C SER A 368 9.53 -18.66 -18.48
N PRO A 369 8.31 -18.90 -18.93
CA PRO A 369 8.03 -19.14 -20.35
C PRO A 369 8.45 -17.98 -21.26
N GLU A 370 8.51 -16.75 -20.75
CA GLU A 370 8.86 -15.57 -21.54
C GLU A 370 10.39 -15.44 -21.74
N TYR A 371 11.17 -15.96 -20.80
CA TYR A 371 12.64 -15.93 -20.84
C TYR A 371 13.24 -17.15 -20.12
N THR A 372 14.17 -17.79 -20.76
CA THR A 372 14.82 -19.00 -20.24
C THR A 372 15.65 -18.75 -18.99
N ARG A 373 16.27 -17.58 -18.88
CA ARG A 373 17.06 -17.16 -17.73
C ARG A 373 17.11 -15.65 -17.65
N ARG A 374 16.95 -15.12 -16.47
CA ARG A 374 17.13 -13.71 -16.17
C ARG A 374 17.93 -13.56 -14.89
N LEU A 375 18.93 -12.68 -14.93
CA LEU A 375 19.75 -12.34 -13.78
C LEU A 375 19.76 -10.81 -13.63
N ASP A 376 19.34 -10.35 -12.48
CA ASP A 376 19.25 -8.93 -12.17
C ASP A 376 20.00 -8.61 -10.89
N GLY A 377 20.68 -7.46 -10.90
CA GLY A 377 21.29 -6.85 -9.74
C GLY A 377 20.45 -5.69 -9.23
N LEU A 378 20.35 -5.57 -7.93
CA LEU A 378 19.66 -4.49 -7.23
C LEU A 378 20.62 -3.85 -6.23
N PHE A 379 20.65 -2.54 -6.20
CA PHE A 379 21.41 -1.76 -5.23
C PHE A 379 20.50 -0.72 -4.61
N GLN A 380 20.57 -0.58 -3.28
CA GLN A 380 19.90 0.45 -2.52
C GLN A 380 20.87 1.15 -1.60
N LEU A 381 20.79 2.47 -1.56
CA LEU A 381 21.48 3.30 -0.59
C LEU A 381 20.49 4.25 0.06
N SER A 382 20.40 4.23 1.37
CA SER A 382 19.52 5.12 2.12
C SER A 382 20.32 5.91 3.14
N ARG A 383 19.94 7.15 3.34
CA ARG A 383 20.47 7.98 4.41
C ARG A 383 19.34 8.69 5.15
N ARG A 384 19.45 8.73 6.46
CA ARG A 384 18.58 9.52 7.34
C ARG A 384 19.36 10.70 7.89
N TRP A 385 18.67 11.83 7.95
CA TRP A 385 19.20 13.03 8.62
C TRP A 385 18.14 13.46 9.64
N GLU A 386 18.56 13.60 10.87
CA GLU A 386 17.76 14.24 11.92
C GLU A 386 18.42 15.59 12.17
N GLY A 387 17.69 16.68 11.91
CA GLY A 387 18.17 18.01 12.23
C GLY A 387 18.31 18.20 13.75
N PRO A 388 19.07 19.18 14.21
CA PRO A 388 19.22 19.50 15.62
C PRO A 388 17.91 19.96 16.26
#